data_bde182bff8795973644bf827ab147fa5
#
_entry.id   bde182bff8795973644bf827ab147fa5
#
_cell.length_a   1.000
_cell.length_b   1.000
_cell.length_c   1.000
_cell.angle_alpha   90.00
_cell.angle_beta   90.00
_cell.angle_gamma   90.00
#
_symmetry.space_group_name_H-M   'P 1'
#
loop_
_entity.id
_entity.type
_entity.pdbx_description
1 polymer ?
#
loop_
_entity_poly.entity_id
_entity_poly.type
_entity_poly.pdbx_seq_one_letter_code
_entity_poly.pdbx_strand_id
1 'polypeptide(L)'
;MKSNARGATQPGQVVHCETTLFESGHWKRDKLSPMFVEAFAPFQELAARLLTWLDKSTDGSHDLSHLKRVWQNARLLAQEEEGANLQLLAAAVLLHDCVHVEKGSPLRDQASRLSAERAGEALRKLGWATRDLEVVTDAVLCHSYSAGLVPTTPEARILQDADRLDAIGLVGVARCFYTAGRLGSSLYQPDDPAGKGRALDDKSYALDHFPKKLLGLATGFTTIAGRRMARQRHAHLQEFYNGFILELGA
;
A
#
# COMPACT_ATOMS: atom_id res chain seq x y z
N MET A 1 -31.06 41.97 -63.92
CA MET A 1 -31.34 40.60 -64.41
C MET A 1 -30.56 39.61 -63.54
N LYS A 2 -31.30 38.72 -62.92
CA LYS A 2 -30.96 37.33 -62.52
C LYS A 2 -29.66 37.10 -61.65
N SER A 3 -29.63 36.32 -60.64
CA SER A 3 -30.56 35.37 -60.01
C SER A 3 -29.94 34.89 -58.66
N ASN A 4 -30.82 34.69 -57.75
CA ASN A 4 -30.55 33.98 -56.48
C ASN A 4 -29.99 32.56 -56.70
N ALA A 5 -29.03 32.17 -55.87
CA ALA A 5 -28.88 30.76 -55.49
C ALA A 5 -28.53 30.67 -54.00
N ARG A 6 -29.51 30.22 -53.24
CA ARG A 6 -29.35 29.80 -51.82
C ARG A 6 -28.60 28.46 -51.79
N GLY A 7 -27.46 28.42 -51.12
CA GLY A 7 -26.79 27.17 -50.77
C GLY A 7 -27.32 26.69 -49.41
N ALA A 8 -27.96 25.54 -49.42
CA ALA A 8 -28.47 24.88 -48.23
C ALA A 8 -27.32 24.31 -47.38
N THR A 9 -27.31 24.69 -46.11
CA THR A 9 -26.49 24.03 -45.06
C THR A 9 -27.06 22.64 -44.79
N GLN A 10 -26.25 21.61 -44.97
CA GLN A 10 -26.58 20.27 -44.55
C GLN A 10 -26.41 20.16 -43.01
N PRO A 11 -27.28 19.38 -42.35
CA PRO A 11 -27.20 19.19 -40.89
C PRO A 11 -26.05 18.25 -40.52
N GLY A 12 -25.41 18.57 -39.38
CA GLY A 12 -24.20 18.01 -38.85
C GLY A 12 -24.17 16.47 -38.75
N GLN A 13 -23.07 15.93 -39.20
CA GLN A 13 -22.63 14.58 -38.82
C GLN A 13 -22.30 14.59 -37.33
N VAL A 14 -23.14 13.90 -36.55
CA VAL A 14 -22.79 13.48 -35.19
C VAL A 14 -21.69 12.46 -35.29
N VAL A 15 -20.48 12.87 -34.92
CA VAL A 15 -19.37 11.92 -34.73
C VAL A 15 -19.74 11.10 -33.50
N HIS A 16 -20.21 9.88 -33.72
CA HIS A 16 -20.28 8.87 -32.67
C HIS A 16 -18.84 8.60 -32.23
N CYS A 17 -18.46 9.14 -31.09
CA CYS A 17 -17.33 8.67 -30.34
C CYS A 17 -17.69 7.25 -29.88
N GLU A 18 -17.18 6.24 -30.60
CA GLU A 18 -17.20 4.86 -30.11
C GLU A 18 -16.43 4.83 -28.81
N THR A 19 -17.17 4.73 -27.71
CA THR A 19 -16.66 4.39 -26.40
C THR A 19 -16.16 2.95 -26.49
N THR A 20 -14.94 2.78 -26.95
CA THR A 20 -14.20 1.54 -26.71
C THR A 20 -14.16 1.38 -25.19
N LEU A 21 -15.02 0.49 -24.70
CA LEU A 21 -14.98 -0.04 -23.36
C LEU A 21 -13.52 -0.43 -23.09
N PHE A 22 -12.87 0.30 -22.21
CA PHE A 22 -11.66 -0.16 -21.55
C PHE A 22 -12.06 -1.48 -20.89
N GLU A 23 -11.81 -2.57 -21.58
CA GLU A 23 -11.82 -3.87 -20.93
C GLU A 23 -10.86 -3.76 -19.77
N SER A 24 -11.42 -3.87 -18.56
CA SER A 24 -10.71 -3.90 -17.31
C SER A 24 -9.52 -4.83 -17.50
N GLY A 25 -8.31 -4.25 -17.48
CA GLY A 25 -7.07 -4.99 -17.65
C GLY A 25 -6.96 -6.05 -16.57
N HIS A 26 -7.50 -7.22 -16.88
CA HIS A 26 -7.22 -8.43 -16.13
C HIS A 26 -5.74 -8.70 -16.30
N TRP A 27 -4.96 -8.32 -15.31
CA TRP A 27 -3.60 -8.82 -15.16
C TRP A 27 -3.69 -10.35 -15.13
N LYS A 28 -3.45 -10.97 -16.30
CA LYS A 28 -3.31 -12.43 -16.39
C LYS A 28 -2.06 -12.82 -15.61
N ARG A 29 -2.27 -13.31 -14.40
CA ARG A 29 -1.26 -13.82 -13.47
C ARG A 29 -0.76 -15.22 -13.88
N ASP A 30 -0.57 -15.48 -15.15
CA ASP A 30 -0.15 -16.81 -15.58
C ASP A 30 1.36 -17.05 -15.47
N LYS A 31 2.15 -16.01 -15.12
CA LYS A 31 3.58 -16.21 -14.77
C LYS A 31 3.97 -15.09 -13.81
N LEU A 32 4.33 -15.43 -12.56
CA LEU A 32 5.13 -14.56 -11.69
C LEU A 32 6.28 -14.04 -12.55
N SER A 33 6.34 -12.71 -12.76
CA SER A 33 7.42 -12.14 -13.56
C SER A 33 8.76 -12.54 -12.93
N PRO A 34 9.69 -13.16 -13.67
CA PRO A 34 11.02 -13.45 -13.14
C PRO A 34 11.66 -12.24 -12.46
N MET A 35 11.44 -11.03 -13.00
CA MET A 35 11.91 -9.77 -12.40
C MET A 35 11.38 -9.50 -11.00
N PHE A 36 10.20 -10.02 -10.63
CA PHE A 36 9.69 -9.82 -9.28
C PHE A 36 10.45 -10.68 -8.27
N VAL A 37 10.65 -11.94 -8.59
CA VAL A 37 11.39 -12.89 -7.74
C VAL A 37 12.84 -12.44 -7.56
N GLU A 38 13.47 -11.91 -8.62
CA GLU A 38 14.82 -11.35 -8.58
C GLU A 38 14.97 -10.18 -7.59
N ALA A 39 13.92 -9.43 -7.33
CA ALA A 39 13.97 -8.36 -6.34
C ALA A 39 14.27 -8.87 -4.90
N PHE A 40 14.03 -10.15 -4.65
CA PHE A 40 14.29 -10.81 -3.36
C PHE A 40 15.65 -11.50 -3.28
N ALA A 41 16.58 -11.24 -4.22
CA ALA A 41 17.92 -11.82 -4.15
C ALA A 41 18.58 -11.55 -2.76
N PRO A 42 19.25 -12.54 -2.15
CA PRO A 42 19.54 -13.90 -2.64
C PRO A 42 18.47 -14.96 -2.32
N PHE A 43 17.25 -14.57 -1.97
CA PHE A 43 16.15 -15.45 -1.53
C PHE A 43 15.12 -15.73 -2.61
N GLN A 44 15.52 -15.78 -3.90
CA GLN A 44 14.59 -15.91 -5.04
C GLN A 44 13.77 -17.20 -4.97
N GLU A 45 14.42 -18.33 -4.62
CA GLU A 45 13.74 -19.61 -4.50
C GLU A 45 12.68 -19.59 -3.39
N LEU A 46 13.02 -19.01 -2.24
CA LEU A 46 12.07 -18.79 -1.15
C LEU A 46 10.89 -17.94 -1.61
N ALA A 47 11.17 -16.83 -2.29
CA ALA A 47 10.12 -15.94 -2.80
C ALA A 47 9.18 -16.67 -3.76
N ALA A 48 9.71 -17.43 -4.72
CA ALA A 48 8.91 -18.21 -5.66
C ALA A 48 7.96 -19.19 -4.96
N ARG A 49 8.41 -19.83 -3.89
CA ARG A 49 7.61 -20.78 -3.08
C ARG A 49 6.55 -20.06 -2.24
N LEU A 50 6.91 -18.98 -1.55
CA LEU A 50 6.00 -18.27 -0.65
C LEU A 50 4.93 -17.46 -1.39
N LEU A 51 5.22 -16.93 -2.57
CA LEU A 51 4.24 -16.19 -3.38
C LEU A 51 3.01 -17.03 -3.79
N THR A 52 3.11 -18.35 -3.75
CA THR A 52 1.97 -19.24 -4.02
C THR A 52 0.93 -19.23 -2.89
N TRP A 53 1.28 -18.70 -1.71
CA TRP A 53 0.43 -18.62 -0.54
C TRP A 53 -0.34 -17.29 -0.41
N LEU A 54 -0.09 -16.34 -1.29
CA LEU A 54 -0.79 -15.05 -1.27
C LEU A 54 -2.19 -15.19 -1.86
N ASP A 55 -3.16 -14.54 -1.22
CA ASP A 55 -4.49 -14.41 -1.78
C ASP A 55 -4.43 -13.61 -3.10
N LYS A 56 -5.36 -13.93 -4.00
CA LYS A 56 -5.55 -13.15 -5.21
C LYS A 56 -6.25 -11.84 -4.84
N SER A 57 -5.49 -10.78 -4.66
CA SER A 57 -6.02 -9.44 -4.45
C SER A 57 -6.08 -8.66 -5.76
N THR A 58 -7.15 -7.90 -5.96
CA THR A 58 -7.26 -6.87 -7.03
C THR A 58 -6.89 -5.49 -6.51
N ASP A 59 -6.48 -5.38 -5.25
CA ASP A 59 -6.06 -4.12 -4.63
C ASP A 59 -4.65 -3.73 -5.05
N GLY A 60 -4.51 -2.79 -5.98
CA GLY A 60 -3.23 -2.27 -6.44
C GLY A 60 -2.44 -1.49 -5.38
N SER A 61 -3.01 -1.22 -4.20
CA SER A 61 -2.28 -0.64 -3.06
C SER A 61 -1.56 -1.69 -2.20
N HIS A 62 -1.95 -2.98 -2.33
CA HIS A 62 -1.36 -4.14 -1.65
C HIS A 62 -1.04 -5.25 -2.67
N ASP A 63 -0.41 -4.87 -3.75
CA ASP A 63 -0.01 -5.76 -4.85
C ASP A 63 1.46 -6.22 -4.68
N LEU A 64 1.96 -6.94 -5.69
CA LEU A 64 3.36 -7.37 -5.71
C LEU A 64 4.36 -6.20 -5.66
N SER A 65 3.99 -5.01 -6.16
CA SER A 65 4.85 -3.84 -6.11
C SER A 65 4.99 -3.29 -4.69
N HIS A 66 3.95 -3.41 -3.86
CA HIS A 66 4.01 -3.14 -2.43
C HIS A 66 5.03 -4.05 -1.73
N LEU A 67 4.95 -5.36 -1.92
CA LEU A 67 5.92 -6.31 -1.33
C LEU A 67 7.36 -5.99 -1.72
N LYS A 68 7.58 -5.60 -2.98
CA LYS A 68 8.92 -5.19 -3.45
C LYS A 68 9.41 -3.93 -2.73
N ARG A 69 8.55 -2.91 -2.55
CA ARG A 69 8.92 -1.68 -1.84
C ARG A 69 9.17 -1.93 -0.35
N VAL A 70 8.32 -2.76 0.28
CA VAL A 70 8.53 -3.16 1.68
C VAL A 70 9.84 -3.92 1.83
N TRP A 71 10.16 -4.83 0.92
CA TRP A 71 11.45 -5.54 0.95
C TRP A 71 12.64 -4.59 0.78
N GLN A 72 12.57 -3.63 -0.14
CA GLN A 72 13.61 -2.62 -0.31
C GLN A 72 13.81 -1.79 0.97
N ASN A 73 12.72 -1.33 1.60
CA ASN A 73 12.78 -0.65 2.88
C ASN A 73 13.41 -1.55 3.95
N ALA A 74 12.93 -2.80 4.09
CA ALA A 74 13.40 -3.74 5.10
C ALA A 74 14.91 -4.01 4.99
N ARG A 75 15.44 -4.17 3.76
CA ARG A 75 16.88 -4.33 3.54
C ARG A 75 17.69 -3.11 3.98
N LEU A 76 17.19 -1.90 3.71
CA LEU A 76 17.87 -0.68 4.15
C LEU A 76 17.87 -0.55 5.68
N LEU A 77 16.76 -0.87 6.32
CA LEU A 77 16.68 -0.86 7.78
C LEU A 77 17.59 -1.91 8.42
N ALA A 78 17.63 -3.12 7.86
CA ALA A 78 18.45 -4.23 8.36
C ALA A 78 19.97 -3.96 8.26
N GLN A 79 20.42 -3.00 7.46
CA GLN A 79 21.83 -2.61 7.40
C GLN A 79 22.31 -1.91 8.68
N GLU A 80 21.40 -1.29 9.43
CA GLU A 80 21.70 -0.51 10.63
C GLU A 80 21.15 -1.13 11.92
N GLU A 81 20.34 -2.21 11.79
CA GLU A 81 19.78 -2.94 12.94
C GLU A 81 20.48 -4.27 13.11
N GLU A 82 21.16 -4.44 14.24
CA GLU A 82 21.90 -5.67 14.54
C GLU A 82 20.97 -6.87 14.84
N GLY A 83 21.41 -8.05 14.52
CA GLY A 83 20.79 -9.32 14.92
C GLY A 83 19.64 -9.81 14.03
N ALA A 84 19.26 -9.08 12.98
CA ALA A 84 18.21 -9.51 12.06
C ALA A 84 18.70 -10.62 11.10
N ASN A 85 17.93 -11.70 11.01
CA ASN A 85 18.14 -12.73 9.99
C ASN A 85 17.39 -12.33 8.71
N LEU A 86 18.15 -12.05 7.64
CA LEU A 86 17.58 -11.59 6.36
C LEU A 86 16.68 -12.63 5.69
N GLN A 87 16.89 -13.93 5.89
CA GLN A 87 16.02 -14.95 5.32
C GLN A 87 14.66 -14.98 6.03
N LEU A 88 14.66 -14.89 7.38
CA LEU A 88 13.43 -14.79 8.15
C LEU A 88 12.68 -13.49 7.83
N LEU A 89 13.40 -12.39 7.71
CA LEU A 89 12.84 -11.10 7.32
C LEU A 89 12.23 -11.14 5.92
N ALA A 90 12.89 -11.78 4.93
CA ALA A 90 12.34 -11.95 3.58
C ALA A 90 11.04 -12.76 3.60
N ALA A 91 11.00 -13.85 4.38
CA ALA A 91 9.79 -14.65 4.56
C ALA A 91 8.66 -13.84 5.20
N ALA A 92 8.96 -13.05 6.23
CA ALA A 92 8.01 -12.19 6.91
C ALA A 92 7.45 -11.10 5.96
N VAL A 93 8.31 -10.44 5.17
CA VAL A 93 7.89 -9.48 4.14
C VAL A 93 6.98 -10.12 3.09
N LEU A 94 7.30 -11.33 2.62
CA LEU A 94 6.49 -12.01 1.60
C LEU A 94 5.10 -12.42 2.11
N LEU A 95 4.99 -12.69 3.41
CA LEU A 95 3.77 -13.25 4.01
C LEU A 95 2.96 -12.26 4.87
N HIS A 96 3.43 -11.02 5.11
CA HIS A 96 2.77 -10.12 6.07
C HIS A 96 1.31 -9.81 5.70
N ASP A 97 1.01 -9.68 4.41
CA ASP A 97 -0.33 -9.43 3.86
C ASP A 97 -0.81 -10.61 2.99
N CYS A 98 -0.45 -11.88 3.33
CA CYS A 98 -0.82 -13.05 2.52
C CYS A 98 -2.31 -13.37 2.57
N VAL A 99 -3.04 -12.87 3.57
CA VAL A 99 -4.50 -12.91 3.65
C VAL A 99 -5.06 -11.53 3.34
N HIS A 100 -5.82 -11.43 2.26
CA HIS A 100 -6.48 -10.18 1.91
C HIS A 100 -7.81 -10.04 2.66
N VAL A 101 -7.94 -8.96 3.45
CA VAL A 101 -9.19 -8.59 4.12
C VAL A 101 -9.59 -7.19 3.64
N GLU A 102 -10.75 -7.07 3.01
CA GLU A 102 -11.27 -5.79 2.52
C GLU A 102 -11.39 -4.74 3.63
N LYS A 103 -11.13 -3.46 3.31
CA LYS A 103 -11.12 -2.36 4.29
C LYS A 103 -12.45 -2.15 5.01
N GLY A 104 -13.57 -2.51 4.39
CA GLY A 104 -14.92 -2.44 4.98
C GLY A 104 -15.35 -3.71 5.71
N SER A 105 -14.52 -4.76 5.74
CA SER A 105 -14.87 -6.04 6.37
C SER A 105 -14.84 -5.94 7.90
N PRO A 106 -15.77 -6.61 8.60
CA PRO A 106 -15.73 -6.75 10.06
C PRO A 106 -14.52 -7.55 10.56
N LEU A 107 -13.82 -8.27 9.66
CA LEU A 107 -12.61 -9.01 9.97
C LEU A 107 -11.33 -8.17 9.78
N ARG A 108 -11.44 -6.86 9.46
CA ARG A 108 -10.27 -6.03 9.16
C ARG A 108 -9.24 -6.00 10.29
N ASP A 109 -9.69 -5.94 11.53
CA ASP A 109 -8.82 -5.91 12.71
C ASP A 109 -8.13 -7.26 12.98
N GLN A 110 -8.53 -8.32 12.26
CA GLN A 110 -7.94 -9.66 12.35
C GLN A 110 -6.98 -9.96 11.19
N ALA A 111 -6.78 -9.05 10.24
CA ALA A 111 -6.04 -9.31 9.01
C ALA A 111 -4.60 -9.79 9.28
N SER A 112 -3.86 -9.12 10.19
CA SER A 112 -2.50 -9.52 10.55
C SER A 112 -2.44 -10.87 11.25
N ARG A 113 -3.43 -11.20 12.10
CA ARG A 113 -3.53 -12.50 12.75
C ARG A 113 -3.78 -13.62 11.73
N LEU A 114 -4.73 -13.42 10.83
CA LEU A 114 -5.03 -14.38 9.76
C LEU A 114 -3.81 -14.60 8.84
N SER A 115 -3.07 -13.53 8.53
CA SER A 115 -1.82 -13.63 7.78
C SER A 115 -0.75 -14.39 8.57
N ALA A 116 -0.60 -14.18 9.87
CA ALA A 116 0.35 -14.90 10.72
C ALA A 116 0.02 -16.40 10.81
N GLU A 117 -1.26 -16.76 10.96
CA GLU A 117 -1.73 -18.14 10.95
C GLU A 117 -1.39 -18.84 9.61
N ARG A 118 -1.69 -18.19 8.49
CA ARG A 118 -1.35 -18.71 7.14
C ARG A 118 0.16 -18.78 6.91
N ALA A 119 0.92 -17.79 7.37
CA ALA A 119 2.40 -17.84 7.32
C ALA A 119 2.93 -19.05 8.07
N GLY A 120 2.42 -19.33 9.27
CA GLY A 120 2.78 -20.52 10.04
C GLY A 120 2.48 -21.83 9.31
N GLU A 121 1.34 -21.93 8.62
CA GLU A 121 1.01 -23.09 7.79
C GLU A 121 1.98 -23.25 6.61
N ALA A 122 2.27 -22.16 5.90
CA ALA A 122 3.16 -22.16 4.76
C ALA A 122 4.56 -22.63 5.15
N LEU A 123 5.13 -22.05 6.20
CA LEU A 123 6.49 -22.36 6.65
C LEU A 123 6.58 -23.77 7.21
N ARG A 124 5.55 -24.26 7.92
CA ARG A 124 5.51 -25.64 8.42
C ARG A 124 5.49 -26.64 7.26
N LYS A 125 4.72 -26.39 6.20
CA LYS A 125 4.71 -27.24 4.98
C LYS A 125 6.03 -27.18 4.22
N LEU A 126 6.80 -26.09 4.36
CA LEU A 126 8.13 -25.95 3.81
C LEU A 126 9.23 -26.58 4.66
N GLY A 127 8.89 -27.17 5.82
CA GLY A 127 9.81 -27.86 6.71
C GLY A 127 10.69 -26.94 7.56
N TRP A 128 10.24 -25.72 7.84
CA TRP A 128 10.99 -24.78 8.69
C TRP A 128 11.01 -25.23 10.14
N ALA A 129 12.13 -24.96 10.82
CA ALA A 129 12.25 -25.22 12.25
C ALA A 129 11.24 -24.35 13.04
N THR A 130 10.68 -24.89 14.12
CA THR A 130 9.67 -24.21 14.94
C THR A 130 10.12 -22.82 15.40
N ARG A 131 11.38 -22.68 15.83
CA ARG A 131 11.95 -21.41 16.27
C ARG A 131 11.91 -20.33 15.17
N ASP A 132 12.29 -20.68 13.94
CA ASP A 132 12.33 -19.74 12.82
C ASP A 132 10.92 -19.37 12.37
N LEU A 133 10.01 -20.36 12.39
CA LEU A 133 8.59 -20.16 12.12
C LEU A 133 7.96 -19.16 13.12
N GLU A 134 8.27 -19.30 14.43
CA GLU A 134 7.78 -18.40 15.47
C GLU A 134 8.24 -16.96 15.25
N VAL A 135 9.51 -16.74 14.89
CA VAL A 135 10.03 -15.40 14.59
C VAL A 135 9.28 -14.76 13.41
N VAL A 136 9.06 -15.52 12.33
CA VAL A 136 8.36 -14.99 11.15
C VAL A 136 6.89 -14.71 11.46
N THR A 137 6.20 -15.62 12.15
CA THR A 137 4.77 -15.42 12.49
C THR A 137 4.56 -14.28 13.47
N ASP A 138 5.46 -14.08 14.44
CA ASP A 138 5.45 -12.93 15.34
C ASP A 138 5.65 -11.62 14.55
N ALA A 139 6.62 -11.57 13.65
CA ALA A 139 6.85 -10.40 12.81
C ALA A 139 5.62 -10.08 11.94
N VAL A 140 5.00 -11.10 11.33
CA VAL A 140 3.75 -10.93 10.55
C VAL A 140 2.61 -10.47 11.43
N LEU A 141 2.45 -10.99 12.64
CA LEU A 141 1.41 -10.58 13.57
C LEU A 141 1.54 -9.10 13.98
N CYS A 142 2.78 -8.66 14.26
CA CYS A 142 3.08 -7.32 14.79
C CYS A 142 3.21 -6.24 13.72
N HIS A 143 3.21 -6.57 12.40
CA HIS A 143 3.52 -5.58 11.37
C HIS A 143 2.49 -4.45 11.27
N SER A 144 1.21 -4.77 11.49
CA SER A 144 0.12 -3.83 11.27
C SER A 144 0.06 -2.72 12.31
N TYR A 145 0.01 -1.46 11.85
CA TYR A 145 -0.24 -0.32 12.73
C TYR A 145 -1.54 -0.46 13.52
N SER A 146 -2.58 -0.98 12.88
CA SER A 146 -3.91 -1.11 13.50
C SER A 146 -3.98 -2.20 14.57
N ALA A 147 -3.06 -3.18 14.54
CA ALA A 147 -2.99 -4.22 15.57
C ALA A 147 -2.50 -3.69 16.92
N GLY A 148 -1.78 -2.57 16.94
CA GLY A 148 -1.28 -1.93 18.17
C GLY A 148 -0.27 -2.78 18.95
N LEU A 149 0.29 -3.83 18.33
CA LEU A 149 1.24 -4.74 18.97
C LEU A 149 2.65 -4.16 18.91
N VAL A 150 3.38 -4.32 20.02
CA VAL A 150 4.78 -3.88 20.13
C VAL A 150 5.70 -4.98 19.59
N PRO A 151 6.50 -4.73 18.53
CA PRO A 151 7.42 -5.72 18.00
C PRO A 151 8.62 -5.92 18.95
N THR A 152 8.99 -7.17 19.24
CA THR A 152 10.05 -7.50 20.18
C THR A 152 11.32 -8.03 19.51
N THR A 153 11.21 -8.69 18.35
CA THR A 153 12.34 -9.20 17.59
C THR A 153 12.87 -8.15 16.59
N PRO A 154 14.14 -8.23 16.16
CA PRO A 154 14.69 -7.36 15.13
C PRO A 154 13.86 -7.44 13.83
N GLU A 155 13.47 -8.64 13.40
CA GLU A 155 12.67 -8.87 12.21
C GLU A 155 11.30 -8.19 12.30
N ALA A 156 10.63 -8.29 13.46
CA ALA A 156 9.33 -7.68 13.69
C ALA A 156 9.41 -6.14 13.69
N ARG A 157 10.44 -5.55 14.32
CA ARG A 157 10.69 -4.10 14.29
C ARG A 157 10.95 -3.58 12.87
N ILE A 158 11.82 -4.30 12.13
CA ILE A 158 12.16 -3.91 10.77
C ILE A 158 10.96 -4.05 9.85
N LEU A 159 10.20 -5.14 9.91
CA LEU A 159 9.03 -5.34 9.06
C LEU A 159 7.97 -4.28 9.32
N GLN A 160 7.64 -4.00 10.59
CA GLN A 160 6.66 -2.99 10.96
C GLN A 160 7.06 -1.61 10.44
N ASP A 161 8.32 -1.22 10.60
CA ASP A 161 8.83 0.05 10.10
C ASP A 161 8.88 0.08 8.56
N ALA A 162 9.28 -1.00 7.90
CA ALA A 162 9.36 -1.10 6.45
C ALA A 162 8.00 -0.98 5.77
N ASP A 163 6.96 -1.63 6.31
CA ASP A 163 5.59 -1.50 5.82
C ASP A 163 5.04 -0.09 6.07
N ARG A 164 5.25 0.44 7.29
CA ARG A 164 4.81 1.80 7.65
C ARG A 164 5.47 2.87 6.78
N LEU A 165 6.73 2.70 6.38
CA LEU A 165 7.41 3.57 5.41
C LEU A 165 6.68 3.61 4.07
N ASP A 166 6.07 2.51 3.60
CA ASP A 166 5.31 2.47 2.35
C ASP A 166 3.96 3.21 2.43
N ALA A 167 3.50 3.51 3.65
CA ALA A 167 2.28 4.27 3.89
C ALA A 167 2.48 5.79 3.95
N ILE A 168 3.72 6.28 3.96
CA ILE A 168 4.05 7.72 4.05
C ILE A 168 4.92 8.19 2.88
N GLY A 169 5.12 9.50 2.77
CA GLY A 169 5.81 10.14 1.65
C GLY A 169 4.95 10.14 0.38
N LEU A 170 5.57 10.35 -0.77
CA LEU A 170 4.87 10.47 -2.06
C LEU A 170 4.14 9.18 -2.46
N VAL A 171 4.69 8.01 -2.12
CA VAL A 171 4.00 6.73 -2.33
C VAL A 171 2.75 6.65 -1.46
N GLY A 172 2.82 7.08 -0.21
CA GLY A 172 1.68 7.16 0.70
C GLY A 172 0.58 8.07 0.18
N VAL A 173 0.94 9.24 -0.37
CA VAL A 173 0.00 10.15 -1.05
C VAL A 173 -0.73 9.43 -2.19
N ALA A 174 0.02 8.81 -3.11
CA ALA A 174 -0.56 8.10 -4.25
C ALA A 174 -1.50 6.97 -3.81
N ARG A 175 -1.09 6.18 -2.81
CA ARG A 175 -1.91 5.10 -2.23
C ARG A 175 -3.18 5.61 -1.56
N CYS A 176 -3.12 6.77 -0.89
CA CYS A 176 -4.28 7.40 -0.26
C CYS A 176 -5.36 7.72 -1.32
N PHE A 177 -5.01 8.45 -2.35
CA PHE A 177 -5.96 8.82 -3.41
C PHE A 177 -6.43 7.63 -4.25
N TYR A 178 -5.55 6.68 -4.55
CA TYR A 178 -5.94 5.43 -5.21
C TYR A 178 -6.99 4.67 -4.40
N THR A 179 -6.77 4.52 -3.10
CA THR A 179 -7.71 3.82 -2.21
C THR A 179 -9.04 4.58 -2.09
N ALA A 180 -8.98 5.89 -1.90
CA ALA A 180 -10.17 6.75 -1.83
C ALA A 180 -11.01 6.64 -3.11
N GLY A 181 -10.38 6.69 -4.29
CA GLY A 181 -11.05 6.52 -5.58
C GLY A 181 -11.73 5.14 -5.71
N ARG A 182 -11.08 4.06 -5.25
CA ARG A 182 -11.69 2.72 -5.23
C ARG A 182 -12.90 2.62 -4.30
N LEU A 183 -12.90 3.36 -3.20
CA LEU A 183 -14.00 3.40 -2.23
C LEU A 183 -15.11 4.37 -2.60
N GLY A 184 -14.95 5.16 -3.68
CA GLY A 184 -15.90 6.17 -4.10
C GLY A 184 -15.88 7.44 -3.24
N SER A 185 -14.82 7.66 -2.47
CA SER A 185 -14.65 8.86 -1.66
C SER A 185 -14.34 10.08 -2.53
N SER A 186 -14.82 11.26 -2.13
CA SER A 186 -14.43 12.53 -2.74
C SER A 186 -12.99 12.91 -2.40
N LEU A 187 -12.37 13.79 -3.20
CA LEU A 187 -11.00 14.24 -2.93
C LEU A 187 -10.90 14.99 -1.60
N TYR A 188 -11.86 15.90 -1.34
CA TYR A 188 -11.93 16.73 -0.14
C TYR A 188 -13.37 17.23 0.09
N GLN A 189 -13.66 17.80 1.25
CA GLN A 189 -14.91 18.47 1.55
C GLN A 189 -14.83 19.92 1.01
N PRO A 190 -15.74 20.35 0.10
CA PRO A 190 -15.60 21.62 -0.63
C PRO A 190 -15.63 22.87 0.23
N ASP A 191 -16.45 22.91 1.30
CA ASP A 191 -16.67 24.10 2.11
C ASP A 191 -15.60 24.30 3.20
N ASP A 192 -14.94 23.19 3.63
CA ASP A 192 -13.86 23.21 4.62
C ASP A 192 -12.85 22.10 4.32
N PRO A 193 -12.00 22.28 3.27
CA PRO A 193 -11.04 21.27 2.83
C PRO A 193 -10.02 20.87 3.90
N ALA A 194 -9.65 21.82 4.77
CA ALA A 194 -8.67 21.60 5.82
C ALA A 194 -9.27 20.98 7.09
N GLY A 195 -10.60 20.84 7.18
CA GLY A 195 -11.28 20.30 8.37
C GLY A 195 -11.12 21.16 9.61
N LYS A 196 -11.01 22.49 9.46
CA LYS A 196 -10.81 23.42 10.60
C LYS A 196 -12.05 23.60 11.46
N GLY A 197 -13.24 23.55 10.85
CA GLY A 197 -14.54 23.80 11.49
C GLY A 197 -15.44 22.57 11.61
N ARG A 198 -14.97 21.37 11.25
CA ARG A 198 -15.76 20.13 11.23
C ARG A 198 -14.98 18.92 11.73
N ALA A 199 -15.68 17.85 12.05
CA ALA A 199 -15.05 16.56 12.26
C ALA A 199 -14.45 16.00 10.95
N LEU A 200 -13.27 15.40 11.06
CA LEU A 200 -12.61 14.74 9.93
C LEU A 200 -13.31 13.41 9.60
N ASP A 201 -13.61 13.20 8.32
CA ASP A 201 -14.23 11.99 7.78
C ASP A 201 -13.42 11.42 6.62
N ASP A 202 -12.44 10.59 6.94
CA ASP A 202 -11.54 9.95 5.97
C ASP A 202 -12.18 8.78 5.20
N LYS A 203 -13.43 8.46 5.47
CA LYS A 203 -14.22 7.54 4.65
C LYS A 203 -14.87 8.27 3.47
N SER A 204 -15.33 9.49 3.70
CA SER A 204 -15.98 10.32 2.68
C SER A 204 -15.00 11.20 1.90
N TYR A 205 -13.89 11.62 2.52
CA TYR A 205 -12.94 12.58 1.96
C TYR A 205 -11.49 12.10 2.08
N ALA A 206 -10.82 11.94 0.93
CA ALA A 206 -9.44 11.46 0.87
C ALA A 206 -8.46 12.36 1.65
N LEU A 207 -8.64 13.69 1.54
CA LEU A 207 -7.74 14.66 2.17
C LEU A 207 -7.78 14.60 3.71
N ASP A 208 -8.93 14.24 4.28
CA ASP A 208 -9.09 14.09 5.73
C ASP A 208 -8.21 12.95 6.31
N HIS A 209 -7.82 11.98 5.47
CA HIS A 209 -6.95 10.89 5.90
C HIS A 209 -5.54 11.36 6.28
N PHE A 210 -5.11 12.51 5.74
CA PHE A 210 -3.80 13.09 6.06
C PHE A 210 -3.71 13.50 7.54
N PRO A 211 -4.50 14.47 8.03
CA PRO A 211 -4.43 14.86 9.42
C PRO A 211 -4.94 13.78 10.39
N LYS A 212 -5.89 12.94 9.95
CA LYS A 212 -6.47 11.90 10.81
C LYS A 212 -5.52 10.74 11.06
N LYS A 213 -4.64 10.41 10.08
CA LYS A 213 -3.75 9.26 10.17
C LYS A 213 -2.34 9.50 9.65
N LEU A 214 -2.18 9.89 8.38
CA LEU A 214 -0.89 9.82 7.70
C LEU A 214 0.17 10.71 8.35
N LEU A 215 -0.18 11.93 8.73
CA LEU A 215 0.73 12.89 9.37
C LEU A 215 1.19 12.41 10.76
N GLY A 216 0.39 11.57 11.42
CA GLY A 216 0.77 10.97 12.71
C GLY A 216 1.69 9.75 12.60
N LEU A 217 1.76 9.09 11.44
CA LEU A 217 2.50 7.83 11.29
C LEU A 217 4.00 7.94 11.52
N ALA A 218 4.59 9.11 11.28
CA ALA A 218 6.04 9.32 11.40
C ALA A 218 6.58 9.17 12.84
N THR A 219 5.73 9.23 13.85
CA THR A 219 6.13 9.20 15.27
C THR A 219 6.28 7.78 15.85
N GLY A 220 5.78 6.78 15.18
CA GLY A 220 5.69 5.42 15.73
C GLY A 220 6.77 4.43 15.25
N PHE A 221 7.87 4.91 14.69
CA PHE A 221 8.95 4.04 14.19
C PHE A 221 9.86 3.54 15.33
N THR A 222 10.23 2.26 15.27
CA THR A 222 10.96 1.56 16.32
C THR A 222 12.46 1.49 16.07
N THR A 223 12.90 1.43 14.80
CA THR A 223 14.31 1.37 14.41
C THR A 223 14.93 2.76 14.26
N ILE A 224 16.27 2.87 14.39
CA ILE A 224 17.00 4.15 14.22
C ILE A 224 16.87 4.63 12.77
N ALA A 225 17.17 3.74 11.82
CA ALA A 225 17.06 4.04 10.40
C ALA A 225 15.62 4.36 9.99
N GLY A 226 14.63 3.62 10.51
CA GLY A 226 13.20 3.87 10.28
C GLY A 226 12.79 5.28 10.70
N ARG A 227 13.16 5.73 11.90
CA ARG A 227 12.91 7.10 12.37
C ARG A 227 13.53 8.16 11.45
N ARG A 228 14.74 7.93 10.94
CA ARG A 228 15.41 8.85 10.02
C ARG A 228 14.67 8.93 8.68
N MET A 229 14.38 7.78 8.07
CA MET A 229 13.66 7.69 6.79
C MET A 229 12.22 8.23 6.92
N ALA A 230 11.56 7.96 8.05
CA ALA A 230 10.22 8.47 8.32
C ALA A 230 10.18 10.01 8.35
N ARG A 231 11.15 10.66 8.98
CA ARG A 231 11.24 12.14 8.99
C ARG A 231 11.35 12.71 7.57
N GLN A 232 12.17 12.10 6.70
CA GLN A 232 12.32 12.55 5.31
C GLN A 232 11.01 12.37 4.51
N ARG A 233 10.35 11.20 4.64
CA ARG A 233 9.08 10.94 3.95
C ARG A 233 7.94 11.79 4.49
N HIS A 234 7.95 12.06 5.80
CA HIS A 234 6.97 12.94 6.43
C HIS A 234 7.07 14.38 5.91
N ALA A 235 8.30 14.90 5.70
CA ALA A 235 8.48 16.22 5.11
C ALA A 235 7.81 16.32 3.73
N HIS A 236 8.02 15.34 2.84
CA HIS A 236 7.35 15.30 1.54
C HIS A 236 5.82 15.19 1.66
N LEU A 237 5.33 14.41 2.62
CA LEU A 237 3.91 14.26 2.88
C LEU A 237 3.27 15.57 3.34
N GLN A 238 3.95 16.28 4.26
CA GLN A 238 3.51 17.57 4.79
C GLN A 238 3.54 18.66 3.71
N GLU A 239 4.61 18.68 2.90
CA GLU A 239 4.73 19.61 1.77
C GLU A 239 3.60 19.41 0.76
N PHE A 240 3.32 18.16 0.39
CA PHE A 240 2.18 17.84 -0.47
C PHE A 240 0.86 18.33 0.13
N TYR A 241 0.58 18.00 1.40
CA TYR A 241 -0.66 18.40 2.05
C TYR A 241 -0.84 19.91 2.09
N ASN A 242 0.21 20.65 2.49
CA ASN A 242 0.18 22.10 2.56
C ASN A 242 -0.01 22.74 1.16
N GLY A 243 0.70 22.22 0.15
CA GLY A 243 0.56 22.69 -1.23
C GLY A 243 -0.87 22.46 -1.76
N PHE A 244 -1.43 21.28 -1.49
CA PHE A 244 -2.79 20.94 -1.91
C PHE A 244 -3.83 21.88 -1.27
N ILE A 245 -3.73 22.15 0.04
CA ILE A 245 -4.61 23.11 0.74
C ILE A 245 -4.45 24.53 0.18
N LEU A 246 -3.21 24.94 -0.10
CA LEU A 246 -2.93 26.27 -0.68
C LEU A 246 -3.57 26.44 -2.08
N GLU A 247 -3.48 25.42 -2.93
CA GLU A 247 -4.10 25.43 -4.28
C GLU A 247 -5.63 25.51 -4.22
N LEU A 248 -6.25 25.01 -3.14
CA LEU A 248 -7.68 25.14 -2.90
C LEU A 248 -8.09 26.52 -2.33
N GLY A 249 -7.14 27.39 -1.99
CA GLY A 249 -7.40 28.68 -1.38
C GLY A 249 -7.91 28.62 0.06
N ALA A 250 -7.59 27.55 0.81
CA ALA A 250 -8.14 27.24 2.13
C ALA A 250 -7.13 27.45 3.29
#